data_458ab9fc4e4e76433c9920376393108d
#
_entry.id   458ab9fc4e4e76433c9920376393108d
#
_cell.length_a   1.000
_cell.length_b   1.000
_cell.length_c   1.000
_cell.angle_alpha   90.00
_cell.angle_beta   90.00
_cell.angle_gamma   90.00
#
_symmetry.space_group_name_H-M   'P 1'
#
loop_
_entity.id
_entity.type
_entity.pdbx_description
1 polymer ?
#
loop_
_entity_poly.entity_id
_entity_poly.type
_entity_poly.pdbx_seq_one_letter_code
_entity_poly.pdbx_strand_id
1 'polypeptide(L)'
;NLDAGSYYAVEIEAAQGFKLDATHHDFMVQDGKTTTLTVKNKPFSGILIHKTDSVTGKGIYGVNFLLYNSANTPIGQYTSDNQGYVYIEGLTDGGRYYLRELENKGYIPDTQMKTVYVTAGETTLIEWKNTPITAQIQITKKSADYNPTNGLPAGTLLEGAVFEIRDKAGNLVDTI
;
A
#
# COMPACT_ATOMS: atom_id res chain seq x y z
N ASN A 1 -11.48 21.92 -28.71
CA ASN A 1 -12.77 21.91 -29.40
C ASN A 1 -12.72 20.83 -30.48
N LEU A 2 -13.85 20.16 -30.71
CA LEU A 2 -14.04 19.20 -31.79
C LEU A 2 -14.96 19.83 -32.84
N ASP A 3 -14.71 19.53 -34.10
CA ASP A 3 -15.61 19.90 -35.20
C ASP A 3 -16.87 19.02 -35.16
N ALA A 4 -17.96 19.46 -35.80
CA ALA A 4 -19.17 18.68 -35.93
C ALA A 4 -18.85 17.36 -36.65
N GLY A 5 -19.30 16.23 -36.12
CA GLY A 5 -18.99 14.90 -36.68
C GLY A 5 -19.25 13.76 -35.72
N SER A 6 -19.03 12.55 -36.21
CA SER A 6 -19.11 11.31 -35.42
C SER A 6 -17.77 10.96 -34.82
N TYR A 7 -17.77 10.63 -33.55
CA TYR A 7 -16.60 10.26 -32.75
C TYR A 7 -16.90 9.05 -31.91
N TYR A 8 -15.86 8.44 -31.38
CA TYR A 8 -15.98 7.49 -30.29
C TYR A 8 -14.99 7.80 -29.19
N ALA A 9 -15.34 7.44 -27.97
CA ALA A 9 -14.44 7.43 -26.82
C ALA A 9 -14.16 5.98 -26.42
N VAL A 10 -12.94 5.72 -25.94
CA VAL A 10 -12.53 4.45 -25.35
C VAL A 10 -11.81 4.75 -24.07
N GLU A 11 -12.11 4.02 -23.01
CA GLU A 11 -11.38 4.13 -21.76
C GLU A 11 -10.02 3.45 -21.91
N ILE A 12 -8.95 4.16 -21.58
CA ILE A 12 -7.57 3.66 -21.65
C ILE A 12 -7.01 3.29 -20.27
N GLU A 13 -7.64 3.79 -19.20
CA GLU A 13 -7.30 3.50 -17.80
C GLU A 13 -8.57 3.62 -16.97
N ALA A 14 -8.90 2.57 -16.21
CA ALA A 14 -10.07 2.57 -15.36
C ALA A 14 -9.80 3.26 -14.02
N ALA A 15 -10.85 3.81 -13.41
CA ALA A 15 -10.79 4.27 -12.05
C ALA A 15 -10.48 3.10 -11.09
N GLN A 16 -9.78 3.41 -10.00
CA GLN A 16 -9.40 2.40 -8.99
C GLN A 16 -10.60 1.62 -8.46
N GLY A 17 -10.52 0.29 -8.48
CA GLY A 17 -11.60 -0.61 -8.04
C GLY A 17 -12.64 -0.93 -9.12
N PHE A 18 -12.43 -0.47 -10.37
CA PHE A 18 -13.32 -0.74 -11.49
C PHE A 18 -12.61 -1.46 -12.63
N LYS A 19 -13.37 -2.25 -13.40
CA LYS A 19 -12.87 -2.89 -14.61
C LYS A 19 -12.78 -1.88 -15.75
N LEU A 20 -11.71 -1.96 -16.52
CA LEU A 20 -11.56 -1.18 -17.75
C LEU A 20 -12.70 -1.55 -18.73
N ASP A 21 -13.40 -0.55 -19.24
CA ASP A 21 -14.34 -0.71 -20.35
C ASP A 21 -13.65 -0.28 -21.66
N ALA A 22 -12.99 -1.22 -22.32
CA ALA A 22 -12.30 -0.99 -23.58
C ALA A 22 -13.25 -0.97 -24.79
N THR A 23 -14.57 -0.88 -24.58
CA THR A 23 -15.53 -0.79 -25.68
C THR A 23 -15.54 0.62 -26.28
N HIS A 24 -15.91 0.73 -27.54
CA HIS A 24 -16.10 2.02 -28.19
C HIS A 24 -17.48 2.60 -27.82
N HIS A 25 -17.49 3.83 -27.34
CA HIS A 25 -18.69 4.57 -27.02
C HIS A 25 -18.89 5.66 -28.09
N ASP A 26 -19.72 5.37 -29.09
CA ASP A 26 -19.97 6.28 -30.20
C ASP A 26 -20.82 7.48 -29.75
N PHE A 27 -20.49 8.67 -30.25
CA PHE A 27 -21.26 9.90 -30.03
C PHE A 27 -21.11 10.86 -31.20
N MET A 28 -22.04 11.83 -31.31
CA MET A 28 -22.05 12.85 -32.34
C MET A 28 -21.86 14.24 -31.72
N VAL A 29 -20.95 14.99 -32.27
CA VAL A 29 -20.72 16.40 -31.94
C VAL A 29 -21.48 17.26 -32.95
N GLN A 30 -22.21 18.29 -32.48
CA GLN A 30 -22.93 19.26 -33.27
C GLN A 30 -22.43 20.68 -32.93
N ASP A 31 -22.37 21.53 -33.95
CA ASP A 31 -21.93 22.91 -33.79
C ASP A 31 -22.74 23.65 -32.72
N GLY A 32 -22.04 24.37 -31.85
CA GLY A 32 -22.64 25.20 -30.81
C GLY A 32 -23.36 24.42 -29.70
N LYS A 33 -23.23 23.07 -29.66
CA LYS A 33 -23.85 22.24 -28.63
C LYS A 33 -22.83 21.50 -27.79
N THR A 34 -23.21 21.19 -26.54
CA THR A 34 -22.46 20.30 -25.68
C THR A 34 -23.05 18.91 -25.82
N THR A 35 -22.23 17.91 -26.17
CA THR A 35 -22.60 16.50 -26.13
C THR A 35 -22.13 15.88 -24.80
N THR A 36 -23.05 15.24 -24.07
CA THR A 36 -22.73 14.53 -22.85
C THR A 36 -22.74 13.02 -23.12
N LEU A 37 -21.60 12.38 -22.87
CA LEU A 37 -21.46 10.93 -22.89
C LEU A 37 -21.37 10.40 -21.46
N THR A 38 -22.20 9.42 -21.11
CA THR A 38 -22.16 8.76 -19.80
C THR A 38 -21.67 7.33 -19.97
N VAL A 39 -20.53 7.02 -19.39
CA VAL A 39 -19.94 5.68 -19.37
C VAL A 39 -19.99 5.14 -17.95
N LYS A 40 -20.27 3.85 -17.79
CA LYS A 40 -20.38 3.20 -16.48
C LYS A 40 -19.43 2.01 -16.43
N ASN A 41 -18.50 2.04 -15.49
CA ASN A 41 -17.61 0.92 -15.22
C ASN A 41 -18.25 -0.06 -14.24
N LYS A 42 -17.95 -1.33 -14.44
CA LYS A 42 -18.32 -2.39 -13.48
C LYS A 42 -17.25 -2.49 -12.41
N PRO A 43 -17.63 -2.59 -11.13
CA PRO A 43 -16.64 -2.88 -10.09
C PRO A 43 -16.01 -4.27 -10.32
N PHE A 44 -14.82 -4.49 -9.75
CA PHE A 44 -14.25 -5.83 -9.71
C PHE A 44 -15.17 -6.77 -8.93
N SER A 45 -15.42 -7.96 -9.50
CA SER A 45 -15.97 -9.08 -8.73
C SER A 45 -14.79 -9.85 -8.16
N GLY A 46 -14.49 -9.63 -6.88
CA GLY A 46 -13.30 -10.23 -6.30
C GLY A 46 -12.92 -9.64 -4.96
N ILE A 47 -11.62 -9.56 -4.72
CA ILE A 47 -11.05 -9.06 -3.48
C ILE A 47 -10.11 -7.89 -3.78
N LEU A 48 -10.27 -6.80 -3.06
CA LEU A 48 -9.33 -5.69 -3.01
C LEU A 48 -8.72 -5.66 -1.60
N ILE A 49 -7.41 -5.86 -1.49
CA ILE A 49 -6.69 -5.70 -0.23
C ILE A 49 -6.04 -4.32 -0.25
N HIS A 50 -6.21 -3.56 0.82
CA HIS A 50 -5.45 -2.34 1.07
C HIS A 50 -4.50 -2.59 2.23
N LYS A 51 -3.23 -2.79 1.90
CA LYS A 51 -2.17 -3.09 2.85
C LYS A 51 -1.50 -1.81 3.32
N THR A 52 -1.58 -1.52 4.61
CA THR A 52 -1.08 -0.25 5.16
C THR A 52 -0.21 -0.44 6.39
N ASP A 53 0.66 0.52 6.61
CA ASP A 53 1.43 0.72 7.84
C ASP A 53 0.48 1.21 8.95
N SER A 54 0.49 0.53 10.09
CA SER A 54 -0.43 0.82 11.21
C SER A 54 -0.16 2.16 11.91
N VAL A 55 1.03 2.72 11.74
CA VAL A 55 1.44 3.97 12.39
C VAL A 55 1.22 5.17 11.45
N THR A 56 1.64 5.04 10.19
CA THR A 56 1.61 6.14 9.23
C THR A 56 0.37 6.15 8.34
N GLY A 57 -0.35 5.03 8.25
CA GLY A 57 -1.47 4.83 7.33
C GLY A 57 -1.06 4.71 5.85
N LYS A 58 0.22 4.79 5.54
CA LYS A 58 0.71 4.68 4.15
C LYS A 58 0.63 3.25 3.64
N GLY A 59 0.41 3.10 2.35
CA GLY A 59 0.45 1.81 1.68
C GLY A 59 1.82 1.13 1.80
N ILE A 60 1.83 -0.19 1.97
CA ILE A 60 3.06 -1.00 2.02
C ILE A 60 3.23 -1.73 0.69
N TYR A 61 4.30 -1.41 -0.01
CA TYR A 61 4.67 -2.04 -1.27
C TYR A 61 5.30 -3.42 -1.07
N GLY A 62 5.05 -4.34 -2.02
CA GLY A 62 5.78 -5.60 -2.13
C GLY A 62 5.38 -6.68 -1.13
N VAL A 63 4.27 -6.52 -0.41
CA VAL A 63 3.74 -7.55 0.49
C VAL A 63 3.07 -8.64 -0.33
N ASN A 64 3.45 -9.89 -0.08
CA ASN A 64 2.90 -11.04 -0.77
C ASN A 64 1.77 -11.69 0.02
N PHE A 65 0.71 -12.09 -0.69
CA PHE A 65 -0.43 -12.81 -0.16
C PHE A 65 -0.65 -14.10 -0.93
N LEU A 66 -0.92 -15.17 -0.20
CA LEU A 66 -1.41 -16.42 -0.78
C LEU A 66 -2.93 -16.47 -0.66
N LEU A 67 -3.59 -16.77 -1.78
CA LEU A 67 -5.02 -17.03 -1.84
C LEU A 67 -5.28 -18.52 -1.90
N TYR A 68 -6.24 -18.96 -1.10
CA TYR A 68 -6.71 -20.35 -1.06
C TYR A 68 -8.21 -20.41 -1.35
N ASN A 69 -8.64 -21.48 -2.00
CA ASN A 69 -10.06 -21.78 -2.19
C ASN A 69 -10.73 -22.32 -0.92
N SER A 70 -12.03 -22.60 -0.98
CA SER A 70 -12.80 -23.13 0.14
C SER A 70 -12.34 -24.50 0.66
N ALA A 71 -11.59 -25.26 -0.16
CA ALA A 71 -10.96 -26.53 0.20
C ALA A 71 -9.55 -26.36 0.79
N ASN A 72 -9.14 -25.12 1.09
CA ASN A 72 -7.81 -24.77 1.60
C ASN A 72 -6.66 -25.14 0.63
N THR A 73 -6.93 -25.15 -0.67
CA THR A 73 -5.93 -25.35 -1.71
C THR A 73 -5.43 -23.98 -2.18
N PRO A 74 -4.10 -23.74 -2.25
CA PRO A 74 -3.56 -22.49 -2.78
C PRO A 74 -3.91 -22.35 -4.27
N ILE A 75 -4.44 -21.19 -4.67
CA ILE A 75 -4.87 -20.91 -6.04
C ILE A 75 -4.19 -19.69 -6.66
N GLY A 76 -3.45 -18.91 -5.88
CA GLY A 76 -2.70 -17.78 -6.40
C GLY A 76 -1.84 -17.08 -5.36
N GLN A 77 -0.85 -16.35 -5.84
CA GLN A 77 -0.03 -15.43 -5.06
C GLN A 77 -0.14 -14.04 -5.68
N TYR A 78 -0.30 -13.03 -4.85
CA TYR A 78 -0.53 -11.65 -5.25
C TYR A 78 0.35 -10.72 -4.43
N THR A 79 0.78 -9.61 -5.02
CA THR A 79 1.72 -8.67 -4.38
C THR A 79 1.13 -7.27 -4.37
N SER A 80 1.30 -6.54 -3.25
CA SER A 80 0.82 -5.17 -3.14
C SER A 80 1.63 -4.21 -4.00
N ASP A 81 0.93 -3.25 -4.63
CA ASP A 81 1.49 -2.18 -5.44
C ASP A 81 2.10 -1.05 -4.57
N ASN A 82 2.56 0.04 -5.22
CA ASN A 82 3.19 1.18 -4.57
C ASN A 82 2.25 1.94 -3.61
N GLN A 83 0.94 1.75 -3.74
CA GLN A 83 -0.08 2.35 -2.88
C GLN A 83 -0.59 1.35 -1.83
N GLY A 84 -0.07 0.12 -1.81
CA GLY A 84 -0.46 -0.95 -0.90
C GLY A 84 -1.67 -1.75 -1.36
N TYR A 85 -2.13 -1.61 -2.61
CA TYR A 85 -3.29 -2.33 -3.10
C TYR A 85 -2.93 -3.66 -3.75
N VAL A 86 -3.80 -4.65 -3.54
CA VAL A 86 -3.79 -5.95 -4.22
C VAL A 86 -5.16 -6.20 -4.82
N TYR A 87 -5.20 -6.39 -6.13
CA TYR A 87 -6.43 -6.70 -6.88
C TYR A 87 -6.47 -8.18 -7.21
N ILE A 88 -7.50 -8.88 -6.77
CA ILE A 88 -7.72 -10.29 -7.02
C ILE A 88 -9.06 -10.43 -7.76
N GLU A 89 -8.96 -10.76 -9.04
CA GLU A 89 -10.11 -10.89 -9.95
C GLU A 89 -10.37 -12.34 -10.35
N GLY A 90 -11.48 -12.56 -11.06
CA GLY A 90 -11.82 -13.85 -11.65
C GLY A 90 -12.23 -14.91 -10.64
N LEU A 91 -12.60 -14.48 -9.42
CA LEU A 91 -13.10 -15.39 -8.40
C LEU A 91 -14.54 -15.79 -8.68
N THR A 92 -14.90 -17.00 -8.26
CA THR A 92 -16.26 -17.50 -8.40
C THR A 92 -17.22 -16.73 -7.50
N ASP A 93 -18.35 -16.33 -8.02
CA ASP A 93 -19.38 -15.61 -7.28
C ASP A 93 -19.92 -16.44 -6.10
N GLY A 94 -20.09 -15.80 -4.93
CA GLY A 94 -20.55 -16.46 -3.73
C GLY A 94 -19.53 -17.45 -3.12
N GLY A 95 -18.26 -17.35 -3.51
CA GLY A 95 -17.20 -18.22 -3.04
C GLY A 95 -16.66 -17.82 -1.67
N ARG A 96 -16.28 -18.81 -0.87
CA ARG A 96 -15.47 -18.62 0.34
C ARG A 96 -14.00 -18.86 0.00
N TYR A 97 -13.16 -17.91 0.38
CA TYR A 97 -11.72 -17.93 0.16
C TYR A 97 -10.98 -17.67 1.46
N TYR A 98 -9.69 -18.00 1.46
CA TYR A 98 -8.81 -17.67 2.57
C TYR A 98 -7.59 -16.94 2.04
N LEU A 99 -7.14 -15.93 2.78
CA LEU A 99 -5.96 -15.15 2.50
C LEU A 99 -4.95 -15.31 3.64
N ARG A 100 -3.69 -15.46 3.26
CA ARG A 100 -2.56 -15.48 4.19
C ARG A 100 -1.49 -14.52 3.70
N GLU A 101 -1.05 -13.62 4.58
CA GLU A 101 0.11 -12.79 4.34
C GLU A 101 1.40 -13.60 4.50
N LEU A 102 2.36 -13.36 3.62
CA LEU A 102 3.73 -13.85 3.74
C LEU A 102 4.60 -12.80 4.44
N GLU A 103 5.77 -13.23 4.93
CA GLU A 103 6.71 -12.32 5.60
C GLU A 103 7.08 -11.12 4.74
N ASN A 104 7.15 -9.95 5.34
CA ASN A 104 7.64 -8.72 4.74
C ASN A 104 8.71 -8.07 5.62
N LYS A 105 9.86 -7.71 5.02
CA LYS A 105 10.97 -7.07 5.74
C LYS A 105 10.54 -5.72 6.31
N GLY A 106 10.93 -5.47 7.56
CA GLY A 106 10.66 -4.20 8.25
C GLY A 106 9.31 -4.14 8.96
N TYR A 107 8.47 -5.18 8.84
CA TYR A 107 7.17 -5.25 9.49
C TYR A 107 6.97 -6.56 10.26
N ILE A 108 6.14 -6.50 11.30
CA ILE A 108 5.61 -7.68 11.97
C ILE A 108 4.44 -8.19 11.11
N PRO A 109 4.55 -9.37 10.46
CA PRO A 109 3.51 -9.87 9.58
C PRO A 109 2.31 -10.38 10.39
N ASP A 110 1.09 -10.13 9.87
CA ASP A 110 -0.12 -10.81 10.33
C ASP A 110 -0.30 -12.12 9.54
N THR A 111 0.30 -13.20 10.03
CA THR A 111 0.31 -14.50 9.35
C THR A 111 -0.97 -15.30 9.55
N GLN A 112 -1.96 -14.76 10.26
CA GLN A 112 -3.25 -15.43 10.44
C GLN A 112 -4.00 -15.52 9.11
N MET A 113 -4.63 -16.68 8.90
CA MET A 113 -5.46 -16.88 7.72
C MET A 113 -6.80 -16.16 7.89
N LYS A 114 -7.11 -15.24 6.98
CA LYS A 114 -8.39 -14.51 6.98
C LYS A 114 -9.39 -15.17 6.03
N THR A 115 -10.61 -15.35 6.50
CA THR A 115 -11.73 -15.83 5.66
C THR A 115 -12.36 -14.66 4.94
N VAL A 116 -12.58 -14.83 3.63
CA VAL A 116 -13.18 -13.81 2.74
C VAL A 116 -14.32 -14.44 1.95
N TYR A 117 -15.42 -13.72 1.86
CA TYR A 117 -16.57 -14.09 1.02
C TYR A 117 -16.65 -13.13 -0.15
N VAL A 118 -16.75 -13.66 -1.36
CA VAL A 118 -16.89 -12.91 -2.61
C VAL A 118 -18.32 -13.03 -3.12
N THR A 119 -18.95 -11.91 -3.41
CA THR A 119 -20.29 -11.81 -3.99
C THR A 119 -20.18 -11.37 -5.45
N ALA A 120 -21.10 -11.88 -6.27
CA ALA A 120 -21.18 -11.52 -7.69
C ALA A 120 -21.35 -10.00 -7.90
N GLY A 121 -20.52 -9.41 -8.74
CA GLY A 121 -20.59 -7.98 -9.07
C GLY A 121 -20.14 -7.05 -7.95
N GLU A 122 -19.59 -7.58 -6.85
CA GLU A 122 -19.09 -6.80 -5.71
C GLU A 122 -17.59 -6.98 -5.53
N THR A 123 -16.94 -5.92 -5.07
CA THR A 123 -15.56 -5.97 -4.60
C THR A 123 -15.54 -6.02 -3.08
N THR A 124 -15.02 -7.11 -2.52
CA THR A 124 -14.80 -7.23 -1.08
C THR A 124 -13.52 -6.50 -0.70
N LEU A 125 -13.64 -5.35 -0.01
CA LEU A 125 -12.49 -4.60 0.50
C LEU A 125 -12.00 -5.22 1.81
N ILE A 126 -10.67 -5.38 1.92
CA ILE A 126 -9.99 -5.85 3.12
C ILE A 126 -8.92 -4.83 3.51
N GLU A 127 -9.13 -4.13 4.61
CA GLU A 127 -8.10 -3.33 5.25
C GLU A 127 -7.17 -4.26 6.05
N TRP A 128 -5.87 -4.22 5.72
CA TRP A 128 -4.88 -5.10 6.36
C TRP A 128 -3.65 -4.30 6.77
N LYS A 129 -3.45 -4.17 8.08
CA LYS A 129 -2.38 -3.34 8.66
C LYS A 129 -1.24 -4.20 9.20
N ASN A 130 0.01 -3.76 8.95
CA ASN A 130 1.17 -4.29 9.65
C ASN A 130 1.82 -3.23 10.53
N THR A 131 2.38 -3.69 11.64
CA THR A 131 3.14 -2.82 12.55
C THR A 131 4.59 -2.81 12.10
N PRO A 132 5.19 -1.61 11.89
CA PRO A 132 6.60 -1.53 11.55
C PRO A 132 7.47 -2.05 12.70
N ILE A 133 8.54 -2.77 12.37
CA ILE A 133 9.58 -3.16 13.32
C ILE A 133 10.41 -1.91 13.57
N THR A 134 10.29 -1.33 14.77
CA THR A 134 11.07 -0.17 15.18
C THR A 134 12.14 -0.60 16.18
N ALA A 135 13.33 -0.01 16.05
CA ALA A 135 14.39 -0.11 17.03
C ALA A 135 14.69 1.27 17.59
N GLN A 136 15.02 1.35 18.87
CA GLN A 136 15.45 2.58 19.51
C GLN A 136 16.95 2.52 19.79
N ILE A 137 17.62 3.65 19.61
CA ILE A 137 19.01 3.86 20.01
C ILE A 137 19.02 4.82 21.20
N GLN A 138 19.76 4.49 22.24
CA GLN A 138 20.07 5.39 23.34
C GLN A 138 21.56 5.65 23.36
N ILE A 139 21.95 6.91 23.16
CA ILE A 139 23.35 7.35 23.24
C ILE A 139 23.55 8.07 24.56
N THR A 140 24.52 7.62 25.37
CA THR A 140 24.91 8.27 26.60
C THR A 140 26.30 8.83 26.42
N LYS A 141 26.44 10.16 26.42
CA LYS A 141 27.73 10.84 26.38
C LYS A 141 28.22 11.13 27.81
N LYS A 142 29.45 10.73 28.09
CA LYS A 142 30.09 10.98 29.41
C LYS A 142 31.48 11.55 29.22
N SER A 143 31.95 12.31 30.24
CA SER A 143 33.35 12.73 30.34
C SER A 143 34.25 11.49 30.50
N ALA A 144 35.29 11.38 29.70
CA ALA A 144 36.29 10.30 29.84
C ALA A 144 37.16 10.51 31.08
N ASP A 145 37.56 11.77 31.31
CA ASP A 145 38.48 12.16 32.35
C ASP A 145 37.96 13.38 33.13
N TYR A 146 38.66 13.75 34.24
CA TYR A 146 38.41 15.01 34.92
C TYR A 146 38.71 16.17 33.96
N ASN A 147 37.78 17.14 33.89
CA ASN A 147 37.96 18.34 33.07
C ASN A 147 38.39 19.51 33.97
N PRO A 148 39.64 19.95 33.90
CA PRO A 148 40.13 21.02 34.75
C PRO A 148 39.56 22.40 34.43
N THR A 149 38.96 22.58 33.24
CA THR A 149 38.38 23.84 32.79
C THR A 149 37.05 24.16 33.48
N ASN A 150 36.23 23.11 33.72
CA ASN A 150 34.89 23.27 34.32
C ASN A 150 34.68 22.43 35.59
N GLY A 151 35.70 21.70 36.05
CA GLY A 151 35.68 20.91 37.28
C GLY A 151 34.86 19.61 37.21
N LEU A 152 34.40 19.16 36.02
CA LEU A 152 33.59 17.98 35.89
C LEU A 152 34.41 16.67 36.07
N PRO A 153 34.01 15.78 36.99
CA PRO A 153 34.67 14.48 37.17
C PRO A 153 34.52 13.56 35.94
N ALA A 154 35.44 12.58 35.83
CA ALA A 154 35.27 11.47 34.90
C ALA A 154 33.92 10.75 35.11
N GLY A 155 33.27 10.33 34.07
CA GLY A 155 31.96 9.68 34.10
C GLY A 155 30.74 10.58 34.19
N THR A 156 30.94 11.93 34.34
CA THR A 156 29.83 12.89 34.34
C THR A 156 29.10 12.88 33.01
N LEU A 157 27.76 12.87 33.05
CA LEU A 157 26.92 13.02 31.88
C LEU A 157 27.13 14.38 31.21
N LEU A 158 27.29 14.38 29.89
CA LEU A 158 27.50 15.58 29.10
C LEU A 158 26.25 15.89 28.29
N GLU A 159 25.66 17.06 28.51
CA GLU A 159 24.53 17.57 27.76
C GLU A 159 24.99 18.36 26.53
N GLY A 160 24.08 18.48 25.52
CA GLY A 160 24.29 19.29 24.33
C GLY A 160 25.21 18.67 23.27
N ALA A 161 25.62 17.40 23.42
CA ALA A 161 26.33 16.70 22.36
C ALA A 161 25.36 16.31 21.27
N VAL A 162 25.69 16.65 20.02
CA VAL A 162 24.89 16.32 18.83
C VAL A 162 25.55 15.17 18.10
N PHE A 163 24.74 14.17 17.69
CA PHE A 163 25.19 13.01 16.94
C PHE A 163 24.44 12.89 15.61
N GLU A 164 25.16 12.61 14.55
CA GLU A 164 24.58 12.15 13.29
C GLU A 164 24.48 10.63 13.32
N ILE A 165 23.30 10.10 13.01
CA ILE A 165 23.08 8.68 12.81
C ILE A 165 23.18 8.43 11.31
N ARG A 166 24.10 7.54 10.92
CA ARG A 166 24.34 7.19 9.52
C ARG A 166 24.13 5.68 9.28
N ASP A 167 23.62 5.34 8.10
CA ASP A 167 23.51 3.94 7.66
C ASP A 167 24.91 3.34 7.32
N LYS A 168 24.92 2.04 6.99
CA LYS A 168 26.16 1.34 6.61
C LYS A 168 26.83 1.91 5.34
N ALA A 169 26.08 2.56 4.45
CA ALA A 169 26.56 3.22 3.25
C ALA A 169 27.06 4.64 3.51
N GLY A 170 26.91 5.15 4.74
CA GLY A 170 27.32 6.50 5.17
C GLY A 170 26.26 7.58 4.95
N ASN A 171 25.04 7.23 4.52
CA ASN A 171 23.95 8.20 4.37
C ASN A 171 23.43 8.65 5.72
N LEU A 172 23.11 9.95 5.83
CA LEU A 172 22.50 10.51 7.04
C LEU A 172 21.08 9.94 7.19
N VAL A 173 20.80 9.38 8.37
CA VAL A 173 19.48 8.83 8.74
C VAL A 173 18.76 9.79 9.67
N ASP A 174 19.48 10.32 10.68
CA ASP A 174 18.94 11.21 11.69
C ASP A 174 20.03 12.04 12.39
N THR A 175 19.62 13.09 13.11
CA THR A 175 20.50 13.92 13.96
C THR A 175 19.83 14.10 15.32
N ILE A 176 20.50 13.71 16.39
CA ILE A 176 20.01 13.73 17.77
C ILE A 176 20.96 14.45 18.71
#